data_3056366a7e316ad40a13be106bb58eb0
#
_entry.id   3056366a7e316ad40a13be106bb58eb0
#
_cell.length_a   1.000
_cell.length_b   1.000
_cell.length_c   1.000
_cell.angle_alpha   90.00
_cell.angle_beta   90.00
_cell.angle_gamma   90.00
#
_symmetry.space_group_name_H-M   'P 1'
#
loop_
_entity.id
_entity.type
_entity.pdbx_description
1 polymer ?
#
loop_
_entity_poly.entity_id
_entity_poly.type
_entity_poly.pdbx_seq_one_letter_code
_entity_poly.pdbx_strand_id
1 'polypeptide(L)'
;MSRKGTFSLQTSLSIDANAMQAGSSGKATPTCIMKGNNTLQIHHTQKKGTITMRSNLNRILESSRGIERINLDDHLLSERKIFLDGDIRSENCTDIIKALMLMDGQADKEITLYPGGDCESGLALYDAIRMTRSKVRAVCVGLCASMGAVIYLAADQREILPHSRIMIHDPSFGKADFSGQKSKEIEEHLAGLNKMRKTLATIIADRTGKTLEEIYKVTQYDSFYTAEEAVEFGLAHKIINKLI
;
A
#
# COMPACT_ATOMS: atom_id res chain seq x y z
N MET A 1 -3.10 -20.78 41.65
CA MET A 1 -4.29 -21.15 40.82
C MET A 1 -4.55 -20.04 39.81
N SER A 2 -4.08 -20.20 38.63
CA SER A 2 -4.17 -19.20 37.53
C SER A 2 -5.12 -19.77 36.47
N ARG A 3 -6.22 -19.07 36.21
CA ARG A 3 -7.15 -19.41 35.14
C ARG A 3 -6.68 -18.78 33.84
N LYS A 4 -6.20 -19.60 32.90
CA LYS A 4 -5.99 -19.21 31.51
C LYS A 4 -7.36 -19.13 30.82
N GLY A 5 -7.76 -17.92 30.41
CA GLY A 5 -8.90 -17.71 29.53
C GLY A 5 -8.45 -17.79 28.07
N THR A 6 -8.86 -18.85 27.40
CA THR A 6 -8.71 -19.02 25.94
C THR A 6 -9.80 -18.19 25.25
N PHE A 7 -9.41 -17.15 24.49
CA PHE A 7 -10.32 -16.43 23.61
C PHE A 7 -10.37 -17.14 22.26
N SER A 8 -11.49 -17.79 21.97
CA SER A 8 -11.81 -18.32 20.64
C SER A 8 -12.64 -17.27 19.91
N LEU A 9 -12.09 -16.68 18.85
CA LEU A 9 -12.81 -15.84 17.89
C LEU A 9 -13.43 -16.76 16.82
N GLN A 10 -14.67 -17.16 17.02
CA GLN A 10 -15.50 -17.65 15.92
C GLN A 10 -16.22 -16.46 15.27
N THR A 11 -15.73 -16.02 14.13
CA THR A 11 -16.45 -15.08 13.25
C THR A 11 -17.34 -15.88 12.32
N SER A 12 -18.62 -16.02 12.65
CA SER A 12 -19.65 -16.41 11.70
C SER A 12 -20.25 -15.14 11.08
N LEU A 13 -19.97 -14.90 9.82
CA LEU A 13 -20.69 -13.93 8.99
C LEU A 13 -22.06 -14.52 8.65
N SER A 14 -23.12 -14.13 9.34
CA SER A 14 -24.48 -14.35 8.90
C SER A 14 -24.97 -13.09 8.16
N ILE A 15 -25.10 -13.19 6.84
CA ILE A 15 -25.81 -12.21 6.04
C ILE A 15 -27.30 -12.55 6.13
N ASP A 16 -28.05 -11.70 6.82
CA ASP A 16 -29.52 -11.85 6.89
C ASP A 16 -30.10 -11.38 5.54
N ALA A 17 -30.52 -12.34 4.71
CA ALA A 17 -31.09 -12.11 3.38
C ALA A 17 -32.51 -11.53 3.40
N ASN A 18 -33.14 -11.35 4.57
CA ASN A 18 -34.53 -10.92 4.70
C ASN A 18 -34.74 -9.41 4.88
N ALA A 19 -33.73 -8.58 4.78
CA ALA A 19 -33.87 -7.10 4.86
C ALA A 19 -34.07 -6.43 3.49
N MET A 20 -34.39 -7.17 2.44
CA MET A 20 -34.76 -6.61 1.13
C MET A 20 -36.29 -6.63 0.97
N GLN A 21 -37.02 -5.73 1.63
CA GLN A 21 -38.35 -5.34 1.19
C GLN A 21 -38.45 -3.83 1.03
N ALA A 22 -38.92 -3.49 -0.15
CA ALA A 22 -39.03 -2.21 -0.78
C ALA A 22 -39.67 -1.10 0.08
N GLY A 23 -39.00 0.01 0.18
CA GLY A 23 -39.55 1.32 0.43
C GLY A 23 -38.94 2.28 -0.57
N SER A 24 -39.77 2.90 -1.39
CA SER A 24 -39.41 3.86 -2.43
C SER A 24 -38.67 5.07 -1.84
N SER A 25 -37.57 5.49 -2.54
CA SER A 25 -36.81 6.72 -2.31
C SER A 25 -36.01 6.84 -1.01
N GLY A 26 -34.90 6.12 -0.93
CA GLY A 26 -33.90 6.34 0.12
C GLY A 26 -32.70 5.42 -0.09
N LYS A 27 -31.50 5.97 -0.22
CA LYS A 27 -30.28 5.21 -0.35
C LYS A 27 -30.07 4.33 0.88
N ALA A 28 -30.24 3.02 0.75
CA ALA A 28 -29.93 2.06 1.81
C ALA A 28 -28.41 1.95 1.96
N THR A 29 -27.89 2.25 3.13
CA THR A 29 -26.51 1.98 3.53
C THR A 29 -26.46 0.63 4.23
N PRO A 30 -25.64 -0.32 3.77
CA PRO A 30 -25.47 -1.58 4.49
C PRO A 30 -24.75 -1.31 5.82
N THR A 31 -25.35 -1.76 6.92
CA THR A 31 -24.77 -1.67 8.26
C THR A 31 -24.27 -3.05 8.66
N CYS A 32 -22.98 -3.18 8.90
CA CYS A 32 -22.41 -4.40 9.47
C CYS A 32 -22.28 -4.20 10.98
N ILE A 33 -23.01 -5.01 11.76
CA ILE A 33 -23.01 -4.95 13.23
C ILE A 33 -22.05 -6.04 13.74
N MET A 34 -20.94 -5.63 14.35
CA MET A 34 -20.13 -6.53 15.14
C MET A 34 -20.59 -6.48 16.60
N LYS A 35 -20.81 -7.64 17.22
CA LYS A 35 -21.14 -7.71 18.64
C LYS A 35 -19.93 -7.31 19.49
N GLY A 36 -20.01 -6.17 20.09
CA GLY A 36 -19.00 -5.47 20.88
C GLY A 36 -19.15 -3.96 20.62
N ASN A 37 -18.77 -3.11 21.53
CA ASN A 37 -19.01 -1.65 21.49
C ASN A 37 -18.36 -0.90 20.30
N ASN A 38 -18.07 -1.58 19.19
CA ASN A 38 -17.50 -1.01 17.98
C ASN A 38 -18.44 -1.25 16.80
N THR A 39 -19.10 -0.21 16.32
CA THR A 39 -19.95 -0.25 15.13
C THR A 39 -19.19 0.32 13.93
N LEU A 40 -19.04 -0.47 12.87
CA LEU A 40 -18.43 -0.04 11.62
C LEU A 40 -19.57 0.40 10.66
N GLN A 41 -19.55 1.65 10.20
CA GLN A 41 -20.48 2.15 9.19
C GLN A 41 -19.77 2.31 7.85
N ILE A 42 -20.32 1.67 6.81
CA ILE A 42 -19.78 1.75 5.43
C ILE A 42 -20.71 2.67 4.63
N HIS A 43 -20.18 3.79 4.16
CA HIS A 43 -20.89 4.71 3.27
C HIS A 43 -20.41 4.53 1.82
N HIS A 44 -21.33 4.14 0.92
CA HIS A 44 -21.04 4.09 -0.51
C HIS A 44 -21.45 5.40 -1.18
N THR A 45 -20.48 6.10 -1.78
CA THR A 45 -20.74 7.21 -2.70
C THR A 45 -20.55 6.73 -4.14
N GLN A 46 -21.65 6.57 -4.89
CA GLN A 46 -21.57 6.29 -6.34
C GLN A 46 -21.35 7.60 -7.10
N LYS A 47 -20.19 7.77 -7.73
CA LYS A 47 -19.99 8.64 -8.89
C LYS A 47 -19.96 7.77 -10.13
N LYS A 48 -20.70 8.18 -11.19
CA LYS A 48 -20.78 7.49 -12.48
C LYS A 48 -19.38 7.21 -13.02
N GLY A 49 -19.01 5.95 -13.18
CA GLY A 49 -17.91 5.48 -14.02
C GLY A 49 -16.70 4.86 -13.33
N THR A 50 -16.52 5.00 -12.02
CA THR A 50 -15.42 4.33 -11.31
C THR A 50 -15.87 4.05 -9.88
N ILE A 51 -15.92 2.76 -9.51
CA ILE A 51 -16.13 2.37 -8.12
C ILE A 51 -14.80 2.56 -7.41
N THR A 52 -14.55 3.77 -6.95
CA THR A 52 -13.50 4.01 -5.97
C THR A 52 -14.13 3.72 -4.60
N MET A 53 -13.88 2.55 -4.06
CA MET A 53 -14.18 2.28 -2.66
C MET A 53 -13.18 3.05 -1.79
N ARG A 54 -13.32 4.37 -1.69
CA ARG A 54 -12.91 5.10 -0.50
C ARG A 54 -13.98 4.78 0.53
N SER A 55 -13.76 3.71 1.27
CA SER A 55 -14.60 3.38 2.39
C SER A 55 -14.41 4.47 3.44
N ASN A 56 -15.39 5.35 3.62
CA ASN A 56 -15.47 6.18 4.81
C ASN A 56 -15.81 5.25 6.00
N LEU A 57 -14.85 4.40 6.35
CA LEU A 57 -14.95 3.55 7.53
C LEU A 57 -14.72 4.44 8.75
N ASN A 58 -15.70 4.48 9.64
CA ASN A 58 -15.60 5.22 10.88
C ASN A 58 -15.62 4.25 12.04
N ARG A 59 -14.72 4.45 12.99
CA ARG A 59 -14.76 3.82 14.30
C ARG A 59 -15.60 4.69 15.23
N ILE A 60 -16.57 4.09 15.91
CA ILE A 60 -17.34 4.78 16.93
C ILE A 60 -16.71 4.48 18.28
N LEU A 61 -16.30 5.52 18.98
CA LEU A 61 -15.81 5.46 20.36
C LEU A 61 -16.87 6.04 21.29
N GLU A 62 -17.36 5.21 22.20
CA GLU A 62 -18.21 5.67 23.30
C GLU A 62 -17.34 5.94 24.52
N SER A 63 -17.44 7.15 25.04
CA SER A 63 -16.75 7.58 26.27
C SER A 63 -17.73 8.27 27.20
N SER A 64 -17.31 8.56 28.41
CA SER A 64 -18.07 9.37 29.39
C SER A 64 -18.37 10.80 28.88
N ARG A 65 -17.72 11.23 27.79
CA ARG A 65 -17.92 12.54 27.14
C ARG A 65 -18.86 12.48 25.94
N GLY A 66 -19.36 11.28 25.56
CA GLY A 66 -20.26 11.07 24.43
C GLY A 66 -19.71 10.13 23.39
N ILE A 67 -20.33 10.16 22.20
CA ILE A 67 -19.99 9.32 21.05
C ILE A 67 -19.10 10.14 20.11
N GLU A 68 -17.89 9.65 19.83
CA GLU A 68 -16.95 10.22 18.88
C GLU A 68 -16.84 9.32 17.65
N ARG A 69 -16.84 9.91 16.46
CA ARG A 69 -16.62 9.20 15.19
C ARG A 69 -15.23 9.55 14.70
N ILE A 70 -14.34 8.56 14.65
CA ILE A 70 -12.99 8.71 14.12
C ILE A 70 -12.91 7.98 12.79
N ASN A 71 -12.42 8.65 11.75
CA ASN A 71 -12.11 8.02 10.48
C ASN A 71 -11.06 6.92 10.71
N LEU A 72 -11.21 5.77 10.02
CA LEU A 72 -10.29 4.65 10.19
C LEU A 72 -8.87 5.01 9.75
N ASP A 73 -8.73 5.77 8.67
CA ASP A 73 -7.42 6.19 8.16
C ASP A 73 -6.73 7.13 9.14
N ASP A 74 -7.47 8.09 9.75
CA ASP A 74 -6.95 8.97 10.79
C ASP A 74 -6.51 8.17 12.04
N HIS A 75 -7.28 7.13 12.39
CA HIS A 75 -6.91 6.27 13.51
C HIS A 75 -5.65 5.47 13.22
N LEU A 76 -5.54 4.86 12.02
CA LEU A 76 -4.36 4.11 11.61
C LEU A 76 -3.13 5.02 11.53
N LEU A 77 -3.31 6.24 11.01
CA LEU A 77 -2.25 7.25 10.98
C LEU A 77 -1.78 7.62 12.39
N SER A 78 -2.69 7.75 13.36
CA SER A 78 -2.34 8.00 14.77
C SER A 78 -1.55 6.84 15.40
N GLU A 79 -1.75 5.61 14.91
CA GLU A 79 -0.96 4.42 15.25
C GLU A 79 0.32 4.26 14.41
N ARG A 80 0.71 5.28 13.65
CA ARG A 80 1.89 5.31 12.75
C ARG A 80 1.83 4.25 11.64
N LYS A 81 0.62 3.93 11.16
CA LYS A 81 0.36 3.00 10.06
C LYS A 81 -0.11 3.79 8.85
N ILE A 82 0.60 3.69 7.74
CA ILE A 82 0.33 4.38 6.48
C ILE A 82 -0.03 3.34 5.42
N PHE A 83 -1.19 3.49 4.77
CA PHE A 83 -1.59 2.69 3.63
C PHE A 83 -1.39 3.51 2.35
N LEU A 84 -0.59 2.97 1.44
CA LEU A 84 -0.43 3.48 0.09
C LEU A 84 -1.17 2.51 -0.83
N ASP A 85 -2.42 2.83 -1.12
CA ASP A 85 -3.31 2.01 -1.94
C ASP A 85 -3.61 2.68 -3.29
N GLY A 86 -3.73 1.84 -4.32
CA GLY A 86 -4.00 2.28 -5.69
C GLY A 86 -2.77 2.84 -6.42
N ASP A 87 -3.03 3.64 -7.47
CA ASP A 87 -1.98 4.25 -8.28
C ASP A 87 -1.17 5.26 -7.48
N ILE A 88 0.14 5.21 -7.59
CA ILE A 88 1.02 6.24 -7.05
C ILE A 88 0.87 7.49 -7.91
N ARG A 89 0.47 8.57 -7.26
CA ARG A 89 0.33 9.89 -7.87
C ARG A 89 1.04 10.92 -7.01
N SER A 90 1.38 12.03 -7.60
CA SER A 90 2.05 13.13 -6.90
C SER A 90 1.33 13.54 -5.62
N GLU A 91 -0.01 13.55 -5.64
CA GLU A 91 -0.81 13.96 -4.49
C GLU A 91 -0.67 12.99 -3.31
N ASN A 92 -0.89 11.68 -3.54
CA ASN A 92 -0.80 10.71 -2.45
C ASN A 92 0.63 10.51 -1.95
N CYS A 93 1.64 10.58 -2.81
CA CYS A 93 3.05 10.58 -2.38
C CYS A 93 3.37 11.78 -1.49
N THR A 94 2.92 12.98 -1.87
CA THR A 94 3.13 14.19 -1.09
C THR A 94 2.49 14.09 0.29
N ASP A 95 1.29 13.53 0.39
CA ASP A 95 0.60 13.39 1.68
C ASP A 95 1.29 12.35 2.57
N ILE A 96 1.82 11.27 2.00
CA ILE A 96 2.62 10.30 2.74
C ILE A 96 3.95 10.91 3.20
N ILE A 97 4.63 11.70 2.37
CA ILE A 97 5.86 12.40 2.77
C ILE A 97 5.58 13.33 3.96
N LYS A 98 4.49 14.10 3.92
CA LYS A 98 4.08 14.95 5.06
C LYS A 98 3.81 14.11 6.32
N ALA A 99 3.13 12.98 6.18
CA ALA A 99 2.87 12.07 7.29
C ALA A 99 4.17 11.50 7.88
N LEU A 100 5.11 11.07 7.04
CA LEU A 100 6.43 10.61 7.46
C LEU A 100 7.19 11.71 8.22
N MET A 101 7.24 12.94 7.68
CA MET A 101 7.90 14.07 8.34
C MET A 101 7.29 14.38 9.71
N LEU A 102 5.96 14.35 9.81
CA LEU A 102 5.26 14.57 11.08
C LEU A 102 5.59 13.47 12.09
N MET A 103 5.50 12.22 11.68
CA MET A 103 5.78 11.07 12.54
C MET A 103 7.24 11.03 12.97
N ASP A 104 8.18 11.28 12.07
CA ASP A 104 9.61 11.29 12.36
C ASP A 104 9.99 12.41 13.35
N GLY A 105 9.27 13.53 13.31
CA GLY A 105 9.43 14.63 14.27
C GLY A 105 8.88 14.36 15.67
N GLN A 106 7.95 13.43 15.82
CA GLN A 106 7.23 13.21 17.09
C GLN A 106 7.88 12.19 18.02
N ALA A 107 8.48 11.13 17.50
CA ALA A 107 9.09 10.07 18.31
C ALA A 107 9.96 9.12 17.49
N ASP A 108 10.96 8.51 18.13
CA ASP A 108 11.79 7.43 17.55
C ASP A 108 11.07 6.06 17.57
N LYS A 109 9.80 6.04 17.14
CA LYS A 109 8.99 4.82 17.06
C LYS A 109 8.89 4.36 15.62
N GLU A 110 8.77 3.05 15.42
CA GLU A 110 8.58 2.44 14.11
C GLU A 110 7.37 3.02 13.37
N ILE A 111 7.51 3.24 12.07
CA ILE A 111 6.45 3.59 11.15
C ILE A 111 6.17 2.37 10.27
N THR A 112 4.91 1.96 10.14
CA THR A 112 4.51 0.85 9.27
C THR A 112 3.91 1.38 7.98
N LEU A 113 4.46 0.96 6.83
CA LEU A 113 4.02 1.32 5.49
C LEU A 113 3.47 0.10 4.75
N TYR A 114 2.33 0.29 4.06
CA TYR A 114 1.69 -0.69 3.19
C TYR A 114 1.69 -0.14 1.75
N PRO A 115 2.73 -0.44 0.94
CA PRO A 115 2.92 0.20 -0.35
C PRO A 115 2.17 -0.47 -1.51
N GLY A 116 1.74 0.35 -2.48
CA GLY A 116 1.23 -0.02 -3.80
C GLY A 116 1.42 1.13 -4.81
N GLY A 117 1.40 0.95 -6.16
CA GLY A 117 1.17 2.00 -7.15
C GLY A 117 2.19 2.41 -8.23
N ASP A 118 2.18 3.65 -8.75
CA ASP A 118 2.75 4.20 -10.01
C ASP A 118 3.98 5.15 -9.86
N CYS A 119 4.69 5.46 -10.99
CA CYS A 119 6.15 5.69 -11.11
C CYS A 119 6.84 7.00 -10.70
N GLU A 120 6.43 8.20 -11.14
CA GLU A 120 7.35 9.36 -11.03
C GLU A 120 7.44 9.97 -9.63
N SER A 121 6.34 10.01 -8.93
CA SER A 121 6.31 10.47 -7.54
C SER A 121 6.91 9.46 -6.56
N GLY A 122 7.10 8.22 -7.01
CA GLY A 122 7.59 7.11 -6.20
C GLY A 122 9.05 7.27 -5.77
N LEU A 123 9.92 7.85 -6.60
CA LEU A 123 11.31 8.08 -6.24
C LEU A 123 11.45 9.13 -5.13
N ALA A 124 10.64 10.20 -5.18
CA ALA A 124 10.63 11.20 -4.10
C ALA A 124 10.18 10.57 -2.77
N LEU A 125 9.19 9.67 -2.81
CA LEU A 125 8.75 8.93 -1.64
C LEU A 125 9.80 7.92 -1.18
N TYR A 126 10.47 7.23 -2.11
CA TYR A 126 11.61 6.36 -1.80
C TYR A 126 12.69 7.13 -1.01
N ASP A 127 13.10 8.28 -1.51
CA ASP A 127 14.12 9.12 -0.86
C ASP A 127 13.64 9.60 0.51
N ALA A 128 12.40 10.05 0.64
CA ALA A 128 11.83 10.47 1.92
C ALA A 128 11.87 9.34 2.96
N ILE A 129 11.50 8.12 2.59
CA ILE A 129 11.59 6.94 3.48
C ILE A 129 13.05 6.70 3.88
N ARG A 130 13.99 6.77 2.93
CA ARG A 130 15.42 6.54 3.20
C ARG A 130 16.06 7.61 4.09
N MET A 131 15.52 8.84 4.07
CA MET A 131 15.98 9.98 4.89
C MET A 131 15.31 10.04 6.26
N THR A 132 14.25 9.27 6.49
CA THR A 132 13.55 9.19 7.77
C THR A 132 14.48 8.58 8.84
N ARG A 133 14.55 9.20 10.04
CA ARG A 133 15.35 8.70 11.16
C ARG A 133 14.68 7.51 11.85
N SER A 134 13.36 7.54 11.93
CA SER A 134 12.55 6.43 12.43
C SER A 134 12.72 5.21 11.53
N LYS A 135 12.79 4.02 12.12
CA LYS A 135 12.79 2.80 11.32
C LYS A 135 11.46 2.61 10.62
N VAL A 136 11.51 2.32 9.34
CA VAL A 136 10.34 2.05 8.51
C VAL A 136 10.22 0.57 8.25
N ARG A 137 9.06 0.02 8.62
CA ARG A 137 8.65 -1.34 8.34
C ARG A 137 7.64 -1.33 7.20
N ALA A 138 7.89 -2.04 6.12
CA ALA A 138 6.95 -2.21 5.01
C ALA A 138 6.37 -3.63 5.01
N VAL A 139 5.05 -3.72 4.79
CA VAL A 139 4.34 -4.99 4.70
C VAL A 139 3.63 -5.08 3.36
N CYS A 140 4.01 -6.05 2.55
CA CYS A 140 3.31 -6.35 1.30
C CYS A 140 2.02 -7.12 1.59
N VAL A 141 0.87 -6.52 1.24
CA VAL A 141 -0.47 -7.10 1.38
C VAL A 141 -1.12 -7.17 -0.01
N GLY A 142 -1.31 -8.37 -0.52
CA GLY A 142 -1.82 -8.62 -1.87
C GLY A 142 -0.74 -8.46 -2.94
N LEU A 143 -0.70 -7.34 -3.65
CA LEU A 143 0.26 -7.11 -4.73
C LEU A 143 1.04 -5.81 -4.51
N CYS A 144 2.35 -5.92 -4.48
CA CYS A 144 3.28 -4.81 -4.49
C CYS A 144 4.02 -4.79 -5.83
N ALA A 145 3.63 -3.91 -6.75
CA ALA A 145 4.07 -3.96 -8.14
C ALA A 145 4.79 -2.69 -8.60
N SER A 146 5.74 -2.86 -9.54
CA SER A 146 6.37 -1.75 -10.26
C SER A 146 7.01 -0.75 -9.29
N MET A 147 6.65 0.52 -9.34
CA MET A 147 7.14 1.54 -8.42
C MET A 147 6.75 1.25 -6.96
N GLY A 148 5.61 0.59 -6.70
CA GLY A 148 5.26 0.14 -5.36
C GLY A 148 6.31 -0.83 -4.78
N ALA A 149 6.87 -1.72 -5.60
CA ALA A 149 7.96 -2.59 -5.19
C ALA A 149 9.25 -1.79 -4.89
N VAL A 150 9.53 -0.73 -5.65
CA VAL A 150 10.68 0.15 -5.40
C VAL A 150 10.51 0.90 -4.07
N ILE A 151 9.32 1.44 -3.81
CA ILE A 151 9.01 2.10 -2.52
C ILE A 151 9.11 1.10 -1.36
N TYR A 152 8.60 -0.11 -1.54
CA TYR A 152 8.72 -1.18 -0.55
C TYR A 152 10.18 -1.48 -0.20
N LEU A 153 11.06 -1.45 -1.21
CA LEU A 153 12.50 -1.65 -1.02
C LEU A 153 13.17 -0.53 -0.21
N ALA A 154 12.57 0.67 -0.10
CA ALA A 154 13.11 1.73 0.74
C ALA A 154 13.11 1.39 2.22
N ALA A 155 12.18 0.55 2.68
CA ALA A 155 12.01 0.22 4.09
C ALA A 155 13.20 -0.53 4.70
N ASP A 156 13.41 -0.33 6.02
CA ASP A 156 14.43 -1.04 6.80
C ASP A 156 14.05 -2.50 7.04
N GLN A 157 12.77 -2.76 7.28
CA GLN A 157 12.21 -4.09 7.41
C GLN A 157 11.16 -4.32 6.35
N ARG A 158 11.31 -5.39 5.58
CA ARG A 158 10.42 -5.75 4.48
C ARG A 158 9.78 -7.09 4.77
N GLU A 159 8.48 -7.08 4.94
CA GLU A 159 7.68 -8.25 5.27
C GLU A 159 6.60 -8.48 4.22
N ILE A 160 6.21 -9.74 4.03
CA ILE A 160 5.22 -10.13 3.04
C ILE A 160 4.24 -11.15 3.63
N LEU A 161 2.95 -11.03 3.29
CA LEU A 161 1.96 -12.06 3.66
C LEU A 161 2.09 -13.28 2.74
N PRO A 162 1.69 -14.50 3.21
CA PRO A 162 1.92 -15.76 2.49
C PRO A 162 1.35 -15.81 1.06
N HIS A 163 0.23 -15.14 0.82
CA HIS A 163 -0.45 -15.11 -0.49
C HIS A 163 -0.24 -13.81 -1.25
N SER A 164 0.65 -12.95 -0.76
CA SER A 164 1.02 -11.71 -1.43
C SER A 164 2.11 -11.97 -2.48
N ARG A 165 2.23 -11.05 -3.41
CA ARG A 165 3.21 -11.12 -4.49
C ARG A 165 3.91 -9.79 -4.68
N ILE A 166 5.14 -9.85 -5.15
CA ILE A 166 5.89 -8.67 -5.58
C ILE A 166 6.12 -8.78 -7.08
N MET A 167 5.98 -7.68 -7.82
CA MET A 167 6.28 -7.62 -9.24
C MET A 167 7.27 -6.50 -9.53
N ILE A 168 8.31 -6.83 -10.27
CA ILE A 168 9.31 -5.87 -10.77
C ILE A 168 9.42 -5.98 -12.28
N HIS A 169 9.59 -4.84 -12.92
CA HIS A 169 9.80 -4.72 -14.37
C HIS A 169 10.52 -3.41 -14.72
N ASP A 170 11.03 -3.34 -15.95
CA ASP A 170 11.59 -2.11 -16.50
C ASP A 170 10.51 -1.02 -16.66
N PRO A 171 10.88 0.27 -16.53
CA PRO A 171 9.96 1.36 -16.83
C PRO A 171 9.58 1.34 -18.30
N SER A 172 8.35 1.73 -18.61
CA SER A 172 7.83 1.83 -19.95
C SER A 172 7.24 3.23 -20.21
N PHE A 173 7.07 3.57 -21.48
CA PHE A 173 6.36 4.80 -21.87
C PHE A 173 4.84 4.74 -21.63
N GLY A 174 4.32 3.59 -21.17
CA GLY A 174 2.90 3.39 -21.01
C GLY A 174 2.16 3.52 -22.37
N LYS A 175 1.15 4.40 -22.41
CA LYS A 175 0.37 4.69 -23.62
C LYS A 175 0.86 5.93 -24.37
N ALA A 176 2.16 6.22 -24.35
CA ALA A 176 2.69 7.37 -25.06
C ALA A 176 2.46 7.24 -26.58
N ASP A 177 2.02 8.32 -27.21
CA ASP A 177 1.87 8.42 -28.64
C ASP A 177 3.07 9.16 -29.24
N PHE A 178 3.84 8.49 -30.07
CA PHE A 178 5.00 9.05 -30.77
C PHE A 178 4.65 9.49 -32.19
N SER A 179 3.37 9.51 -32.59
CA SER A 179 2.94 9.94 -33.93
C SER A 179 3.36 11.37 -34.19
N GLY A 180 3.99 11.58 -35.35
CA GLY A 180 4.47 12.90 -35.75
C GLY A 180 5.76 13.41 -35.10
N GLN A 181 6.34 12.67 -34.17
CA GLN A 181 7.64 13.02 -33.57
C GLN A 181 8.80 12.73 -34.52
N LYS A 182 9.82 13.56 -34.45
CA LYS A 182 11.07 13.36 -35.21
C LYS A 182 11.95 12.32 -34.52
N SER A 183 12.81 11.66 -35.29
CA SER A 183 13.74 10.64 -34.76
C SER A 183 14.54 11.14 -33.56
N LYS A 184 14.98 12.40 -33.59
CA LYS A 184 15.75 12.99 -32.49
C LYS A 184 14.96 13.10 -31.19
N GLU A 185 13.69 13.46 -31.25
CA GLU A 185 12.80 13.54 -30.11
C GLU A 185 12.56 12.15 -29.49
N ILE A 186 12.36 11.14 -30.35
CA ILE A 186 12.21 9.73 -29.92
C ILE A 186 13.50 9.22 -29.24
N GLU A 187 14.66 9.54 -29.79
CA GLU A 187 15.96 9.20 -29.18
C GLU A 187 16.11 9.83 -27.78
N GLU A 188 15.70 11.08 -27.61
CA GLU A 188 15.77 11.79 -26.33
C GLU A 188 14.81 11.15 -25.30
N HIS A 189 13.60 10.80 -25.70
CA HIS A 189 12.67 10.06 -24.84
C HIS A 189 13.25 8.69 -24.44
N LEU A 190 13.81 7.95 -25.39
CA LEU A 190 14.44 6.66 -25.12
C LEU A 190 15.65 6.80 -24.17
N ALA A 191 16.47 7.85 -24.35
CA ALA A 191 17.58 8.12 -23.45
C ALA A 191 17.09 8.41 -22.03
N GLY A 192 16.01 9.18 -21.86
CA GLY A 192 15.36 9.43 -20.58
C GLY A 192 14.87 8.13 -19.91
N LEU A 193 14.17 7.27 -20.67
CA LEU A 193 13.68 5.98 -20.18
C LEU A 193 14.85 5.07 -19.74
N ASN A 194 15.92 5.00 -20.53
CA ASN A 194 17.11 4.21 -20.20
C ASN A 194 17.81 4.72 -18.93
N LYS A 195 17.82 6.04 -18.71
CA LYS A 195 18.34 6.63 -17.47
C LYS A 195 17.48 6.20 -16.27
N MET A 196 16.15 6.26 -16.40
CA MET A 196 15.23 5.79 -15.37
C MET A 196 15.42 4.31 -15.10
N ARG A 197 15.49 3.48 -16.15
CA ARG A 197 15.78 2.04 -16.05
C ARG A 197 17.03 1.76 -15.22
N LYS A 198 18.12 2.47 -15.50
CA LYS A 198 19.37 2.31 -14.75
C LYS A 198 19.19 2.70 -13.28
N THR A 199 18.50 3.80 -12.99
CA THR A 199 18.23 4.23 -11.61
C THR A 199 17.47 3.19 -10.83
N LEU A 200 16.35 2.70 -11.38
CA LEU A 200 15.52 1.68 -10.72
C LEU A 200 16.26 0.36 -10.54
N ALA A 201 16.98 -0.10 -11.57
CA ALA A 201 17.78 -1.32 -11.47
C ALA A 201 18.88 -1.21 -10.40
N THR A 202 19.54 -0.04 -10.27
CA THR A 202 20.52 0.21 -9.23
C THR A 202 19.89 0.13 -7.83
N ILE A 203 18.75 0.76 -7.63
CA ILE A 203 18.00 0.67 -6.36
C ILE A 203 17.68 -0.78 -6.02
N ILE A 204 17.14 -1.54 -6.97
CA ILE A 204 16.78 -2.95 -6.75
C ILE A 204 18.03 -3.77 -6.43
N ALA A 205 19.12 -3.59 -7.17
CA ALA A 205 20.38 -4.29 -6.95
C ALA A 205 20.93 -4.02 -5.53
N ASP A 206 21.02 -2.74 -5.13
CA ASP A 206 21.52 -2.34 -3.82
C ASP A 206 20.68 -2.90 -2.68
N ARG A 207 19.36 -3.01 -2.87
CA ARG A 207 18.43 -3.46 -1.82
C ARG A 207 18.26 -4.97 -1.74
N THR A 208 18.59 -5.71 -2.82
CA THR A 208 18.48 -7.18 -2.89
C THR A 208 19.83 -7.89 -2.79
N GLY A 209 20.93 -7.16 -2.95
CA GLY A 209 22.27 -7.73 -3.02
C GLY A 209 22.57 -8.44 -4.36
N LYS A 210 21.71 -8.25 -5.36
CA LYS A 210 21.92 -8.79 -6.71
C LYS A 210 22.80 -7.87 -7.55
N THR A 211 23.40 -8.42 -8.60
CA THR A 211 24.14 -7.63 -9.59
C THR A 211 23.17 -6.86 -10.51
N LEU A 212 23.62 -5.78 -11.11
CA LEU A 212 22.85 -5.05 -12.14
C LEU A 212 22.46 -5.95 -13.32
N GLU A 213 23.33 -6.87 -13.71
CA GLU A 213 23.08 -7.81 -14.79
C GLU A 213 21.90 -8.76 -14.45
N GLU A 214 21.90 -9.32 -13.24
CA GLU A 214 20.79 -10.14 -12.75
C GLU A 214 19.48 -9.35 -12.74
N ILE A 215 19.51 -8.08 -12.28
CA ILE A 215 18.32 -7.25 -12.26
C ILE A 215 17.82 -6.96 -13.67
N TYR A 216 18.68 -6.53 -14.61
CA TYR A 216 18.28 -6.29 -15.99
C TYR A 216 17.70 -7.54 -16.66
N LYS A 217 18.21 -8.73 -16.33
CA LYS A 217 17.70 -9.99 -16.86
C LYS A 217 16.27 -10.30 -16.41
N VAL A 218 15.91 -9.94 -15.19
CA VAL A 218 14.56 -10.21 -14.66
C VAL A 218 13.58 -9.07 -14.94
N THR A 219 14.04 -7.81 -14.98
CA THR A 219 13.15 -6.65 -15.16
C THR A 219 12.74 -6.38 -16.61
N GLN A 220 13.41 -6.99 -17.60
CA GLN A 220 13.01 -6.85 -19.00
C GLN A 220 11.59 -7.37 -19.28
N TYR A 221 11.03 -8.16 -18.37
CA TYR A 221 9.67 -8.69 -18.38
C TYR A 221 8.98 -8.40 -17.06
N ASP A 222 7.64 -8.53 -17.03
CA ASP A 222 6.87 -8.49 -15.78
C ASP A 222 7.19 -9.72 -14.93
N SER A 223 8.13 -9.59 -14.01
CA SER A 223 8.59 -10.68 -13.15
C SER A 223 7.85 -10.66 -11.81
N PHE A 224 7.00 -11.67 -11.62
CA PHE A 224 6.21 -11.87 -10.41
C PHE A 224 6.90 -12.85 -9.48
N TYR A 225 6.95 -12.51 -8.20
CA TYR A 225 7.51 -13.32 -7.12
C TYR A 225 6.44 -13.67 -6.10
N THR A 226 6.28 -14.94 -5.77
CA THR A 226 5.54 -15.39 -4.57
C THR A 226 6.22 -14.89 -3.31
N ALA A 227 5.62 -15.11 -2.14
CA ALA A 227 6.22 -14.71 -0.88
C ALA A 227 7.58 -15.40 -0.65
N GLU A 228 7.66 -16.68 -0.95
CA GLU A 228 8.88 -17.49 -0.83
C GLU A 228 9.97 -17.02 -1.80
N GLU A 229 9.63 -16.87 -3.07
CA GLU A 229 10.55 -16.39 -4.10
C GLU A 229 11.03 -14.96 -3.81
N ALA A 230 10.17 -14.09 -3.26
CA ALA A 230 10.53 -12.73 -2.88
C ALA A 230 11.56 -12.70 -1.73
N VAL A 231 11.46 -13.61 -0.78
CA VAL A 231 12.47 -13.76 0.29
C VAL A 231 13.77 -14.33 -0.26
N GLU A 232 13.72 -15.37 -1.10
CA GLU A 232 14.90 -15.98 -1.72
C GLU A 232 15.64 -14.99 -2.63
N PHE A 233 14.90 -14.20 -3.40
CA PHE A 233 15.49 -13.16 -4.27
C PHE A 233 16.08 -11.99 -3.48
N GLY A 234 15.64 -11.76 -2.24
CA GLY A 234 16.06 -10.64 -1.40
C GLY A 234 15.15 -9.41 -1.51
N LEU A 235 14.01 -9.52 -2.18
CA LEU A 235 12.98 -8.44 -2.21
C LEU A 235 12.35 -8.28 -0.83
N ALA A 236 11.97 -9.37 -0.16
CA ALA A 236 11.46 -9.37 1.19
C ALA A 236 12.47 -9.98 2.17
N HIS A 237 12.36 -9.65 3.46
CA HIS A 237 13.20 -10.25 4.51
C HIS A 237 12.57 -11.49 5.12
N LYS A 238 11.23 -11.51 5.25
CA LYS A 238 10.50 -12.64 5.85
C LYS A 238 9.03 -12.65 5.48
N ILE A 239 8.44 -13.84 5.54
CA ILE A 239 7.00 -14.05 5.47
C ILE A 239 6.43 -13.93 6.88
N ILE A 240 5.29 -13.24 7.01
CA ILE A 240 4.59 -13.06 8.29
C ILE A 240 3.16 -13.58 8.20
N ASN A 241 2.69 -14.19 9.31
CA ASN A 241 1.33 -14.73 9.42
C ASN A 241 0.41 -13.85 10.31
N LYS A 242 0.94 -12.70 10.76
CA LYS A 242 0.19 -11.75 11.60
C LYS A 242 0.59 -10.34 11.18
N LEU A 243 -0.39 -9.45 11.08
CA LEU A 243 -0.18 -8.03 10.75
C LEU A 243 0.16 -7.18 11.97
N ILE A 244 -0.20 -7.65 13.16
CA ILE A 244 -0.01 -6.97 14.46
C ILE A 244 0.55 -7.97 15.45
#